data_21f541429284da2ce92599497324dd09
#
_entry.id   21f541429284da2ce92599497324dd09
#
_cell.length_a   1.000
_cell.length_b   1.000
_cell.length_c   1.000
_cell.angle_alpha   90.00
_cell.angle_beta   90.00
_cell.angle_gamma   90.00
#
_symmetry.space_group_name_H-M   'P 1'
#
loop_
_entity.id
_entity.type
_entity.pdbx_description
1 polymer ?
#
loop_
_entity_poly.entity_id
_entity_poly.type
_entity_poly.pdbx_seq_one_letter_code
_entity_poly.pdbx_strand_id
1 'polypeptide(L)'
;MITVQVENWRDVWKEAEPLWTPHYNEVGQNKVKMKLNPDIEKYNLINDLGKLHIVTVRKDGRLAGYHAASIDTLLHYKDILVSNSDLYWIDHSCRGAAGAALKLFAEVERSSRARGVQILYDATKLYLDHDRLFQHLGYKPIERRYSKWIGD
;
A
#
# COMPACT_ATOMS: atom_id res chain seq x y z
N MET A 1 8.15 19.25 7.42
CA MET A 1 6.67 19.08 7.55
C MET A 1 6.25 17.78 6.85
N ILE A 2 5.35 17.00 7.46
CA ILE A 2 4.80 15.77 6.85
C ILE A 2 3.44 16.09 6.22
N THR A 3 3.31 15.84 4.93
CA THR A 3 2.04 15.92 4.18
C THR A 3 1.68 14.55 3.62
N VAL A 4 0.37 14.30 3.47
CA VAL A 4 -0.18 13.07 2.91
C VAL A 4 -1.23 13.45 1.87
N GLN A 5 -1.22 12.80 0.72
CA GLN A 5 -2.11 13.12 -0.39
C GLN A 5 -2.32 11.93 -1.34
N VAL A 6 -3.45 11.94 -2.03
CA VAL A 6 -3.68 11.04 -3.17
C VAL A 6 -2.88 11.55 -4.37
N GLU A 7 -2.16 10.68 -5.04
CA GLU A 7 -1.43 11.02 -6.25
C GLU A 7 -1.69 10.03 -7.38
N ASN A 8 -1.56 10.47 -8.62
CA ASN A 8 -1.67 9.60 -9.77
C ASN A 8 -0.38 8.81 -9.95
N TRP A 9 -0.50 7.52 -10.24
CA TRP A 9 0.65 6.64 -10.47
C TRP A 9 1.61 7.18 -11.53
N ARG A 10 1.07 7.67 -12.65
CA ARG A 10 1.88 8.16 -13.78
C ARG A 10 2.75 9.36 -13.41
N ASP A 11 2.31 10.14 -12.41
CA ASP A 11 3.04 11.33 -11.97
C ASP A 11 4.09 11.00 -10.91
N VAL A 12 3.88 9.94 -10.11
CA VAL A 12 4.69 9.69 -8.90
C VAL A 12 5.66 8.51 -9.01
N TRP A 13 5.44 7.55 -9.92
CA TRP A 13 6.19 6.30 -9.90
C TRP A 13 7.71 6.46 -10.09
N LYS A 14 8.14 7.41 -10.93
CA LYS A 14 9.57 7.69 -11.14
C LYS A 14 10.25 8.26 -9.87
N GLU A 15 9.51 9.07 -9.10
CA GLU A 15 9.99 9.57 -7.81
C GLU A 15 9.98 8.46 -6.74
N ALA A 16 9.07 7.49 -6.86
CA ALA A 16 8.97 6.35 -5.96
C ALA A 16 10.04 5.27 -6.19
N GLU A 17 10.54 5.14 -7.41
CA GLU A 17 11.49 4.09 -7.80
C GLU A 17 12.71 3.96 -6.85
N PRO A 18 13.38 5.04 -6.41
CA PRO A 18 14.48 4.94 -5.45
C PRO A 18 14.08 4.36 -4.08
N LEU A 19 12.80 4.39 -3.72
CA LEU A 19 12.29 3.86 -2.46
C LEU A 19 11.98 2.35 -2.52
N TRP A 20 11.88 1.77 -3.71
CA TRP A 20 11.49 0.36 -3.86
C TRP A 20 12.54 -0.61 -3.34
N THR A 21 13.82 -0.34 -3.54
CA THR A 21 14.90 -1.20 -3.04
C THR A 21 14.95 -1.25 -1.51
N PRO A 22 15.00 -0.13 -0.77
CA PRO A 22 14.94 -0.18 0.68
C PRO A 22 13.64 -0.81 1.20
N HIS A 23 12.49 -0.54 0.58
CA HIS A 23 11.23 -1.18 0.91
C HIS A 23 11.32 -2.71 0.74
N TYR A 24 11.75 -3.20 -0.42
CA TYR A 24 11.93 -4.62 -0.69
C TYR A 24 12.90 -5.29 0.27
N ASN A 25 14.00 -4.62 0.60
CA ASN A 25 15.00 -5.16 1.53
C ASN A 25 14.44 -5.36 2.93
N GLU A 26 13.50 -4.51 3.34
CA GLU A 26 12.85 -4.60 4.64
C GLU A 26 11.74 -5.66 4.68
N VAL A 27 10.84 -5.67 3.69
CA VAL A 27 9.59 -6.45 3.77
C VAL A 27 9.51 -7.61 2.79
N GLY A 28 10.43 -7.73 1.83
CA GLY A 28 10.39 -8.75 0.78
C GLY A 28 10.41 -10.17 1.35
N GLN A 29 9.52 -11.01 0.82
CA GLN A 29 9.47 -12.44 1.10
C GLN A 29 10.31 -13.21 0.08
N ASN A 30 10.89 -14.33 0.50
CA ASN A 30 11.60 -15.26 -0.38
C ASN A 30 12.52 -14.54 -1.40
N LYS A 31 13.38 -13.67 -0.89
CA LYS A 31 14.26 -12.79 -1.70
C LYS A 31 15.23 -13.56 -2.60
N VAL A 32 15.46 -14.83 -2.32
CA VAL A 32 16.27 -15.70 -3.18
C VAL A 32 15.56 -15.97 -4.51
N LYS A 33 14.25 -16.24 -4.47
CA LYS A 33 13.43 -16.61 -5.62
C LYS A 33 12.67 -15.42 -6.23
N MET A 34 12.15 -14.53 -5.39
CA MET A 34 11.31 -13.41 -5.81
C MET A 34 12.13 -12.12 -5.83
N LYS A 35 12.73 -11.82 -6.96
CA LYS A 35 13.52 -10.59 -7.16
C LYS A 35 12.59 -9.39 -7.40
N LEU A 36 13.01 -8.23 -6.90
CA LEU A 36 12.32 -6.97 -7.16
C LEU A 36 12.33 -6.68 -8.67
N ASN A 37 11.17 -6.65 -9.27
CA ASN A 37 10.98 -6.32 -10.69
C ASN A 37 9.54 -5.82 -10.91
N PRO A 38 9.23 -4.56 -10.57
CA PRO A 38 7.88 -4.02 -10.72
C PRO A 38 7.44 -3.98 -12.18
N ASP A 39 6.22 -4.45 -12.43
CA ASP A 39 5.60 -4.43 -13.74
C ASP A 39 4.93 -3.06 -13.99
N ILE A 40 5.70 -2.13 -14.53
CA ILE A 40 5.27 -0.75 -14.78
C ILE A 40 4.08 -0.69 -15.75
N GLU A 41 4.08 -1.56 -16.78
CA GLU A 41 3.00 -1.59 -17.77
C GLU A 41 1.68 -2.03 -17.13
N LYS A 42 1.73 -3.03 -16.26
CA LYS A 42 0.56 -3.49 -15.51
C LYS A 42 0.04 -2.42 -14.55
N TYR A 43 0.92 -1.72 -13.85
CA TYR A 43 0.53 -0.58 -13.03
C TYR A 43 -0.14 0.52 -13.85
N ASN A 44 0.42 0.85 -15.02
CA ASN A 44 -0.17 1.81 -15.95
C ASN A 44 -1.58 1.38 -16.37
N LEU A 45 -1.76 0.12 -16.75
CA LEU A 45 -3.05 -0.42 -17.15
C LEU A 45 -4.10 -0.31 -16.04
N ILE A 46 -3.76 -0.73 -14.82
CA ILE A 46 -4.66 -0.68 -13.67
C ILE A 46 -5.01 0.77 -13.32
N ASN A 47 -4.03 1.67 -13.41
CA ASN A 47 -4.24 3.10 -13.20
C ASN A 47 -5.19 3.70 -14.25
N ASP A 48 -5.00 3.38 -15.52
CA ASP A 48 -5.83 3.89 -16.63
C ASP A 48 -7.26 3.36 -16.56
N LEU A 49 -7.46 2.19 -16.00
CA LEU A 49 -8.79 1.64 -15.69
C LEU A 49 -9.45 2.31 -14.47
N GLY A 50 -8.78 3.26 -13.82
CA GLY A 50 -9.28 3.90 -12.60
C GLY A 50 -9.31 3.00 -11.37
N LYS A 51 -8.59 1.86 -11.41
CA LYS A 51 -8.61 0.84 -10.36
C LYS A 51 -7.39 0.89 -9.43
N LEU A 52 -6.45 1.80 -9.65
CA LEU A 52 -5.28 1.98 -8.79
C LEU A 52 -5.52 3.18 -7.85
N HIS A 53 -5.17 3.01 -6.59
CA HIS A 53 -5.26 4.04 -5.57
C HIS A 53 -3.91 4.18 -4.88
N ILE A 54 -3.27 5.34 -5.09
CA ILE A 54 -1.97 5.66 -4.51
C ILE A 54 -2.16 6.82 -3.53
N VAL A 55 -1.72 6.61 -2.30
CA VAL A 55 -1.61 7.67 -1.29
C VAL A 55 -0.15 7.80 -0.90
N THR A 56 0.38 9.01 -0.93
CA THR A 56 1.80 9.28 -0.66
C THR A 56 2.00 9.99 0.66
N VAL A 57 3.16 9.76 1.26
CA VAL A 57 3.69 10.54 2.37
C VAL A 57 4.86 11.35 1.85
N ARG A 58 4.82 12.66 2.07
CA ARG A 58 5.92 13.57 1.71
C ARG A 58 6.50 14.25 2.95
N LYS A 59 7.81 14.34 3.00
CA LYS A 59 8.56 15.10 4.01
C LYS A 59 9.23 16.27 3.33
N ASP A 60 8.82 17.48 3.70
CA ASP A 60 9.34 18.71 3.11
C ASP A 60 9.28 18.70 1.56
N GLY A 61 8.15 18.21 1.02
CA GLY A 61 7.87 18.06 -0.41
C GLY A 61 8.44 16.82 -1.07
N ARG A 62 9.42 16.12 -0.47
CA ARG A 62 10.04 14.92 -1.04
C ARG A 62 9.23 13.67 -0.67
N LEU A 63 9.07 12.77 -1.63
CA LEU A 63 8.41 11.50 -1.39
C LEU A 63 9.18 10.67 -0.34
N ALA A 64 8.47 10.22 0.68
CA ALA A 64 9.04 9.50 1.81
C ALA A 64 8.22 8.25 2.21
N GLY A 65 7.18 7.94 1.46
CA GLY A 65 6.37 6.75 1.69
C GLY A 65 5.14 6.72 0.83
N TYR A 66 4.47 5.59 0.83
CA TYR A 66 3.28 5.37 0.02
C TYR A 66 2.44 4.20 0.53
N HIS A 67 1.20 4.21 0.12
CA HIS A 67 0.27 3.09 0.16
C HIS A 67 -0.28 2.90 -1.26
N ALA A 68 -0.26 1.68 -1.77
CA ALA A 68 -0.79 1.33 -3.07
C ALA A 68 -1.84 0.22 -2.92
N ALA A 69 -3.00 0.42 -3.51
CA ALA A 69 -4.10 -0.53 -3.48
C ALA A 69 -4.81 -0.61 -4.82
N SER A 70 -5.41 -1.75 -5.11
CA SER A 70 -6.40 -1.89 -6.16
C SER A 70 -7.80 -1.67 -5.60
N ILE A 71 -8.65 -0.98 -6.36
CA ILE A 71 -10.07 -0.80 -6.04
C ILE A 71 -10.89 -1.52 -7.08
N ASP A 72 -11.62 -2.55 -6.65
CA ASP A 72 -12.49 -3.36 -7.51
C ASP A 72 -13.54 -4.09 -6.65
N THR A 73 -14.46 -4.79 -7.30
CA THR A 73 -15.36 -5.72 -6.64
C THR A 73 -14.71 -7.09 -6.50
N LEU A 74 -15.19 -7.88 -5.55
CA LEU A 74 -14.78 -9.30 -5.42
C LEU A 74 -15.64 -10.18 -6.33
N LEU A 75 -15.08 -11.29 -6.81
CA LEU A 75 -15.78 -12.21 -7.71
C LEU A 75 -17.11 -12.73 -7.14
N HIS A 76 -17.17 -12.93 -5.81
CA HIS A 76 -18.37 -13.43 -5.14
C HIS A 76 -19.29 -12.31 -4.59
N TYR A 77 -18.84 -11.07 -4.65
CA TYR A 77 -19.55 -9.92 -4.07
C TYR A 77 -19.52 -8.72 -5.02
N LYS A 78 -20.21 -8.86 -6.15
CA LYS A 78 -20.22 -7.88 -7.25
C LYS A 78 -20.72 -6.49 -6.85
N ASP A 79 -21.49 -6.40 -5.77
CA ASP A 79 -22.11 -5.16 -5.30
C ASP A 79 -21.29 -4.47 -4.19
N ILE A 80 -20.16 -5.07 -3.80
CA ILE A 80 -19.27 -4.55 -2.75
C ILE A 80 -17.95 -4.10 -3.38
N LEU A 81 -17.69 -2.80 -3.32
CA LEU A 81 -16.43 -2.22 -3.75
C LEU A 81 -15.41 -2.30 -2.62
N VAL A 82 -14.25 -2.86 -2.92
CA VAL A 82 -13.19 -3.04 -1.93
C VAL A 82 -11.90 -2.35 -2.36
N SER A 83 -11.11 -1.90 -1.40
CA SER A 83 -9.72 -1.53 -1.58
C SER A 83 -8.86 -2.67 -1.04
N ASN A 84 -8.06 -3.26 -1.90
CA ASN A 84 -7.14 -4.34 -1.54
C ASN A 84 -5.70 -3.84 -1.63
N SER A 85 -5.07 -3.64 -0.49
CA SER A 85 -3.70 -3.15 -0.41
C SER A 85 -2.73 -4.15 -1.05
N ASP A 86 -1.93 -3.67 -1.99
CA ASP A 86 -0.79 -4.39 -2.54
C ASP A 86 0.42 -4.21 -1.64
N LEU A 87 0.70 -2.96 -1.26
CA LEU A 87 1.85 -2.62 -0.42
C LEU A 87 1.69 -1.25 0.24
N TYR A 88 2.39 -1.06 1.35
CA TYR A 88 2.61 0.24 1.97
C TYR A 88 3.99 0.28 2.62
N TRP A 89 4.58 1.46 2.66
CA TRP A 89 5.87 1.66 3.29
C TRP A 89 6.13 3.14 3.57
N ILE A 90 6.84 3.41 4.67
CA ILE A 90 7.29 4.75 5.04
C ILE A 90 8.78 4.69 5.36
N ASP A 91 9.55 5.61 4.80
CA ASP A 91 10.97 5.74 5.06
C ASP A 91 11.25 5.89 6.57
N HIS A 92 12.32 5.25 7.04
CA HIS A 92 12.71 5.26 8.45
C HIS A 92 12.83 6.67 9.02
N SER A 93 13.30 7.64 8.23
CA SER A 93 13.44 9.05 8.66
C SER A 93 12.11 9.73 8.98
N CYS A 94 10.99 9.11 8.61
CA CYS A 94 9.64 9.63 8.83
C CYS A 94 8.84 8.81 9.84
N ARG A 95 9.33 7.63 10.25
CA ARG A 95 8.64 6.77 11.22
C ARG A 95 8.63 7.43 12.60
N GLY A 96 7.47 7.40 13.25
CA GLY A 96 7.27 8.07 14.53
C GLY A 96 7.20 9.60 14.46
N ALA A 97 7.58 10.20 13.33
CA ALA A 97 7.52 11.64 13.15
C ALA A 97 6.08 12.09 12.83
N ALA A 98 5.54 12.99 13.64
CA ALA A 98 4.26 13.68 13.39
C ALA A 98 3.08 12.75 13.01
N GLY A 99 3.10 11.48 13.45
CA GLY A 99 2.03 10.54 13.17
C GLY A 99 1.90 10.15 11.67
N ALA A 100 3.01 10.07 10.94
CA ALA A 100 3.00 9.82 9.50
C ALA A 100 2.16 8.59 9.09
N ALA A 101 2.29 7.47 9.81
CA ALA A 101 1.50 6.27 9.56
C ALA A 101 0.00 6.51 9.78
N LEU A 102 -0.36 7.16 10.88
CA LEU A 102 -1.77 7.47 11.17
C LEU A 102 -2.37 8.40 10.11
N LYS A 103 -1.62 9.41 9.67
CA LYS A 103 -2.05 10.31 8.59
C LYS A 103 -2.21 9.57 7.27
N LEU A 104 -1.28 8.66 6.94
CA LEU A 104 -1.34 7.85 5.73
C LEU A 104 -2.63 7.03 5.68
N PHE A 105 -2.89 6.23 6.71
CA PHE A 105 -4.07 5.37 6.74
C PHE A 105 -5.38 6.15 6.90
N ALA A 106 -5.38 7.30 7.59
CA ALA A 106 -6.54 8.19 7.64
C ALA A 106 -6.88 8.73 6.24
N GLU A 107 -5.88 9.10 5.44
CA GLU A 107 -6.09 9.55 4.07
C GLU A 107 -6.51 8.40 3.15
N VAL A 108 -5.95 7.20 3.33
CA VAL A 108 -6.38 5.98 2.61
C VAL A 108 -7.86 5.74 2.86
N GLU A 109 -8.32 5.76 4.12
CA GLU A 109 -9.73 5.58 4.44
C GLU A 109 -10.60 6.68 3.86
N ARG A 110 -10.24 7.95 4.07
CA ARG A 110 -11.00 9.10 3.60
C ARG A 110 -11.18 9.07 2.08
N SER A 111 -10.10 8.88 1.34
CA SER A 111 -10.10 8.91 -0.13
C SER A 111 -10.74 7.66 -0.74
N SER A 112 -10.56 6.49 -0.12
CA SER A 112 -11.26 5.26 -0.52
C SER A 112 -12.77 5.40 -0.34
N ARG A 113 -13.21 5.93 0.81
CA ARG A 113 -14.63 6.21 1.09
C ARG A 113 -15.23 7.17 0.05
N ALA A 114 -14.51 8.23 -0.34
CA ALA A 114 -14.93 9.17 -1.37
C ALA A 114 -15.09 8.52 -2.76
N ARG A 115 -14.43 7.37 -2.99
CA ARG A 115 -14.57 6.55 -4.21
C ARG A 115 -15.66 5.47 -4.10
N GLY A 116 -16.40 5.41 -3.01
CA GLY A 116 -17.45 4.43 -2.77
C GLY A 116 -16.97 3.08 -2.23
N VAL A 117 -15.71 2.97 -1.82
CA VAL A 117 -15.18 1.77 -1.18
C VAL A 117 -15.90 1.50 0.14
N GLN A 118 -16.29 0.25 0.35
CA GLN A 118 -17.05 -0.22 1.51
C GLN A 118 -16.18 -1.03 2.48
N ILE A 119 -15.10 -1.65 1.98
CA ILE A 119 -14.17 -2.44 2.79
C ILE A 119 -12.72 -2.11 2.39
N LEU A 120 -11.87 -1.90 3.39
CA LEU A 120 -10.42 -1.83 3.24
C LEU A 120 -9.81 -3.17 3.67
N TYR A 121 -9.00 -3.76 2.80
CA TYR A 121 -8.15 -4.90 3.13
C TYR A 121 -6.69 -4.45 3.14
N ASP A 122 -6.08 -4.49 4.31
CA ASP A 122 -4.65 -4.29 4.50
C ASP A 122 -4.04 -5.52 5.15
N ALA A 123 -2.72 -5.67 5.03
CA ALA A 123 -2.02 -6.82 5.59
C ALA A 123 -0.75 -6.39 6.31
N THR A 124 -0.33 -7.18 7.28
CA THR A 124 0.97 -7.04 7.92
C THR A 124 1.78 -8.32 7.76
N LYS A 125 3.10 -8.20 7.74
CA LYS A 125 3.99 -9.36 7.69
C LYS A 125 4.16 -9.93 9.10
N LEU A 126 4.17 -11.25 9.25
CA LEU A 126 4.36 -11.89 10.55
C LEU A 126 5.71 -11.56 11.20
N TYR A 127 6.74 -11.30 10.38
CA TYR A 127 8.09 -10.93 10.83
C TYR A 127 8.31 -9.41 10.96
N LEU A 128 7.35 -8.61 10.52
CA LEU A 128 7.32 -7.15 10.68
C LEU A 128 5.88 -6.76 10.96
N ASP A 129 5.44 -7.06 12.18
CA ASP A 129 4.04 -7.01 12.56
C ASP A 129 3.60 -5.60 12.95
N HIS A 130 2.58 -5.10 12.28
CA HIS A 130 1.92 -3.83 12.54
C HIS A 130 0.50 -4.01 13.12
N ASP A 131 0.19 -5.15 13.70
CA ASP A 131 -1.14 -5.49 14.23
C ASP A 131 -1.69 -4.42 15.17
N ARG A 132 -0.85 -3.89 16.08
CA ARG A 132 -1.25 -2.83 17.00
C ARG A 132 -1.69 -1.54 16.29
N LEU A 133 -1.03 -1.19 15.19
CA LEU A 133 -1.40 -0.04 14.37
C LEU A 133 -2.77 -0.26 13.74
N PHE A 134 -2.98 -1.43 13.12
CA PHE A 134 -4.26 -1.75 12.49
C PHE A 134 -5.40 -1.84 13.48
N GLN A 135 -5.19 -2.44 14.65
CA GLN A 135 -6.20 -2.45 15.73
C GLN A 135 -6.56 -1.02 16.18
N HIS A 136 -5.55 -0.15 16.36
CA HIS A 136 -5.77 1.26 16.71
C HIS A 136 -6.57 2.02 15.63
N LEU A 137 -6.37 1.67 14.35
CA LEU A 137 -7.11 2.22 13.21
C LEU A 137 -8.50 1.58 13.02
N GLY A 138 -8.92 0.66 13.88
CA GLY A 138 -10.23 0.02 13.84
C GLY A 138 -10.34 -1.20 12.91
N TYR A 139 -9.23 -1.68 12.36
CA TYR A 139 -9.21 -2.93 11.60
C TYR A 139 -9.37 -4.14 12.53
N LYS A 140 -9.92 -5.20 11.97
CA LYS A 140 -10.05 -6.51 12.64
C LYS A 140 -9.31 -7.56 11.83
N PRO A 141 -8.50 -8.44 12.45
CA PRO A 141 -7.86 -9.54 11.73
C PRO A 141 -8.91 -10.51 11.20
N ILE A 142 -8.79 -10.92 9.94
CA ILE A 142 -9.79 -11.74 9.25
C ILE A 142 -9.25 -13.07 8.75
N GLU A 143 -7.97 -13.17 8.41
CA GLU A 143 -7.40 -14.39 7.83
C GLU A 143 -5.90 -14.54 8.11
N ARG A 144 -5.39 -15.75 7.94
CA ARG A 144 -3.96 -16.04 7.81
C ARG A 144 -3.70 -16.56 6.40
N ARG A 145 -2.71 -16.00 5.72
CA ARG A 145 -2.29 -16.43 4.38
C ARG A 145 -1.05 -17.28 4.46
N TYR A 146 -1.03 -18.35 3.69
CA TYR A 146 0.08 -19.28 3.60
C TYR A 146 0.66 -19.23 2.19
N SER A 147 1.98 -19.36 2.06
CA SER A 147 2.66 -19.45 0.78
C SER A 147 3.48 -20.72 0.69
N LYS A 148 3.58 -21.26 -0.51
CA LYS A 148 4.46 -22.40 -0.84
C LYS A 148 5.04 -22.15 -2.21
N TRP A 149 6.36 -22.17 -2.32
CA TRP A 149 7.02 -22.14 -3.62
C TRP A 149 6.84 -23.48 -4.33
N ILE A 150 6.35 -23.48 -5.56
CA ILE A 150 6.13 -24.64 -6.38
C ILE A 150 6.80 -24.56 -7.77
N GLY A 151 7.56 -23.49 -8.01
CA GLY A 151 8.42 -23.35 -9.19
C GLY A 151 9.74 -24.10 -9.03
N ASP A 152 10.50 -24.16 -10.09
CA ASP A 152 11.85 -24.79 -10.12
C ASP A 152 12.89 -23.98 -9.35
#